data_66e6acd6835c1af1427a75c204b99a28
#
_entry.id   66e6acd6835c1af1427a75c204b99a28
#
_cell.length_a   1.000
_cell.length_b   1.000
_cell.length_c   1.000
_cell.angle_alpha   90.00
_cell.angle_beta   90.00
_cell.angle_gamma   90.00
#
_symmetry.space_group_name_H-M   'P 1'
#
loop_
_entity.id
_entity.type
_entity.pdbx_description
1 polymer ?
#
loop_
_entity_poly.entity_id
_entity_poly.type
_entity_poly.pdbx_seq_one_letter_code
_entity_poly.pdbx_strand_id
1 'polypeptide(L)'
;MERMTTRLRQLVARPGMIVAPACFDPLTARIAAATGFECIALGGYALGAASAISEPLMTMTEVVDAARRITACVDIPLIVDAATGFGEPLHVMRAVRELEAAGVAAIHIEDQIFPKRAHYHRDYREHTVSAEEMVDKVRFAVQARSDPDFAIIARTDTMRTEGYEEGIRRARLYAEAGADMVMLFPNTAEEAARAPKECPVPLVYVNSSGNRVGRPVYPVQELERIGYKINYDAISVTIASFLATSKLLRTLKETGLTGLDPAEAIAARKGIEDTIGLEEHYAVEEQTVERPGG
;
A
#
# COMPACT_ATOMS: atom_id res chain seq x y z
N MET A 1 -22.35 8.76 -4.39
CA MET A 1 -21.34 8.02 -3.61
C MET A 1 -20.17 8.98 -3.33
N GLU A 2 -19.65 9.01 -2.11
CA GLU A 2 -18.50 9.85 -1.77
C GLU A 2 -17.23 9.34 -2.48
N ARG A 3 -16.38 10.27 -2.93
CA ARG A 3 -15.10 9.87 -3.56
C ARG A 3 -14.14 9.34 -2.51
N MET A 4 -13.39 8.29 -2.84
CA MET A 4 -12.40 7.70 -1.93
C MET A 4 -11.24 8.65 -1.61
N THR A 5 -10.93 9.57 -2.50
CA THR A 5 -9.99 10.68 -2.28
C THR A 5 -10.46 11.60 -1.15
N THR A 6 -11.73 12.07 -1.19
CA THR A 6 -12.34 12.89 -0.15
C THR A 6 -12.41 12.14 1.18
N ARG A 7 -12.79 10.86 1.15
CA ARG A 7 -12.82 10.01 2.35
C ARG A 7 -11.43 9.88 2.99
N LEU A 8 -10.38 9.69 2.21
CA LEU A 8 -9.01 9.66 2.75
C LEU A 8 -8.63 10.99 3.42
N ARG A 9 -8.97 12.13 2.82
CA ARG A 9 -8.74 13.45 3.42
C ARG A 9 -9.43 13.60 4.77
N GLN A 10 -10.67 13.13 4.88
CA GLN A 10 -11.41 13.14 6.15
C GLN A 10 -10.74 12.24 7.19
N LEU A 11 -10.27 11.04 6.80
CA LEU A 11 -9.51 10.15 7.67
C LEU A 11 -8.20 10.79 8.15
N VAL A 12 -7.50 11.49 7.28
CA VAL A 12 -6.27 12.22 7.64
C VAL A 12 -6.56 13.38 8.58
N ALA A 13 -7.65 14.10 8.38
CA ALA A 13 -8.02 15.27 9.18
C ALA A 13 -8.54 14.92 10.58
N ARG A 14 -9.17 13.75 10.77
CA ARG A 14 -9.71 13.34 12.08
C ARG A 14 -8.60 12.91 13.05
N PRO A 15 -8.83 12.96 14.39
CA PRO A 15 -7.95 12.32 15.37
C PRO A 15 -7.84 10.80 15.12
N GLY A 16 -6.77 10.21 15.62
CA GLY A 16 -6.53 8.76 15.55
C GLY A 16 -5.64 8.35 14.37
N MET A 17 -5.16 7.12 14.46
CA MET A 17 -4.28 6.49 13.48
C MET A 17 -5.10 5.85 12.36
N ILE A 18 -4.63 5.96 11.13
CA ILE A 18 -5.10 5.15 9.99
C ILE A 18 -4.20 3.93 9.89
N VAL A 19 -4.80 2.73 9.84
CA VAL A 19 -4.05 1.49 9.58
C VAL A 19 -4.36 1.04 8.15
N ALA A 20 -3.33 0.94 7.33
CA ALA A 20 -3.43 0.56 5.93
C ALA A 20 -2.63 -0.73 5.66
N PRO A 21 -3.25 -1.93 5.81
CA PRO A 21 -2.60 -3.17 5.43
C PRO A 21 -2.40 -3.24 3.91
N ALA A 22 -1.23 -3.73 3.48
CA ALA A 22 -0.93 -3.94 2.08
C ALA A 22 -1.64 -5.20 1.56
N CYS A 23 -2.66 -4.99 0.75
CA CYS A 23 -3.41 -6.00 0.01
C CYS A 23 -2.86 -6.08 -1.41
N PHE A 24 -2.74 -7.28 -1.97
CA PHE A 24 -2.13 -7.48 -3.29
C PHE A 24 -3.11 -7.97 -4.36
N ASP A 25 -4.37 -8.24 -3.97
CA ASP A 25 -5.44 -8.67 -4.87
C ASP A 25 -6.83 -8.26 -4.33
N PRO A 26 -7.90 -8.41 -5.13
CA PRO A 26 -9.28 -8.11 -4.71
C PRO A 26 -9.76 -8.90 -3.50
N LEU A 27 -9.36 -10.16 -3.34
CA LEU A 27 -9.81 -10.99 -2.21
C LEU A 27 -9.22 -10.49 -0.90
N THR A 28 -7.92 -10.24 -0.84
CA THR A 28 -7.27 -9.70 0.37
C THR A 28 -7.80 -8.30 0.72
N ALA A 29 -8.12 -7.47 -0.29
CA ALA A 29 -8.72 -6.16 -0.10
C ALA A 29 -10.14 -6.27 0.50
N ARG A 30 -10.99 -7.15 -0.01
CA ARG A 30 -12.33 -7.40 0.56
C ARG A 30 -12.27 -7.96 1.98
N ILE A 31 -11.33 -8.87 2.26
CA ILE A 31 -11.13 -9.39 3.62
C ILE A 31 -10.75 -8.24 4.56
N ALA A 32 -9.83 -7.36 4.16
CA ALA A 32 -9.46 -6.20 4.97
C ALA A 32 -10.65 -5.27 5.22
N ALA A 33 -11.45 -4.94 4.19
CA ALA A 33 -12.65 -4.12 4.32
C ALA A 33 -13.69 -4.78 5.25
N ALA A 34 -13.96 -6.07 5.09
CA ALA A 34 -14.89 -6.82 5.95
C ALA A 34 -14.40 -6.94 7.41
N THR A 35 -13.09 -6.90 7.64
CA THR A 35 -12.49 -6.87 8.98
C THR A 35 -12.62 -5.49 9.66
N GLY A 36 -13.04 -4.45 8.91
CA GLY A 36 -13.30 -3.11 9.44
C GLY A 36 -12.13 -2.14 9.24
N PHE A 37 -11.14 -2.45 8.41
CA PHE A 37 -10.13 -1.46 8.02
C PHE A 37 -10.77 -0.36 7.18
N GLU A 38 -10.44 0.89 7.49
CA GLU A 38 -10.99 2.06 6.81
C GLU A 38 -10.13 2.57 5.65
N CYS A 39 -8.95 1.97 5.46
CA CYS A 39 -8.00 2.26 4.39
C CYS A 39 -7.16 1.02 4.14
N ILE A 40 -6.76 0.80 2.90
CA ILE A 40 -5.83 -0.26 2.49
C ILE A 40 -4.72 0.30 1.63
N ALA A 41 -3.69 -0.51 1.42
CA ALA A 41 -2.57 -0.15 0.56
C ALA A 41 -2.31 -1.23 -0.51
N LEU A 42 -1.70 -0.84 -1.62
CA LEU A 42 -1.11 -1.73 -2.61
C LEU A 42 0.39 -1.43 -2.68
N GLY A 43 1.19 -2.28 -2.02
CA GLY A 43 2.64 -2.13 -1.99
C GLY A 43 3.32 -2.79 -3.20
N GLY A 44 4.35 -2.16 -3.73
CA GLY A 44 5.11 -2.68 -4.87
C GLY A 44 5.73 -4.06 -4.59
N TYR A 45 6.31 -4.26 -3.40
CA TYR A 45 6.85 -5.57 -3.01
C TYR A 45 5.77 -6.66 -2.93
N ALA A 46 4.62 -6.36 -2.32
CA ALA A 46 3.52 -7.31 -2.18
C ALA A 46 2.94 -7.71 -3.53
N LEU A 47 2.73 -6.73 -4.43
CA LEU A 47 2.25 -6.97 -5.79
C LEU A 47 3.27 -7.75 -6.63
N GLY A 48 4.56 -7.37 -6.56
CA GLY A 48 5.64 -8.09 -7.24
C GLY A 48 5.72 -9.56 -6.79
N ALA A 49 5.67 -9.81 -5.48
CA ALA A 49 5.67 -11.17 -4.94
C ALA A 49 4.44 -11.99 -5.39
N ALA A 50 3.24 -11.38 -5.39
CA ALA A 50 2.01 -12.02 -5.88
C ALA A 50 2.09 -12.34 -7.38
N SER A 51 2.81 -11.53 -8.15
CA SER A 51 3.07 -11.74 -9.58
C SER A 51 4.28 -12.65 -9.86
N ALA A 52 4.94 -13.16 -8.81
CA ALA A 52 6.17 -13.96 -8.87
C ALA A 52 7.33 -13.25 -9.61
N ILE A 53 7.39 -11.93 -9.51
CA ILE A 53 8.48 -11.10 -10.04
C ILE A 53 9.02 -10.16 -8.96
N SER A 54 10.20 -9.59 -9.22
CA SER A 54 10.78 -8.57 -8.33
C SER A 54 10.09 -7.22 -8.53
N GLU A 55 9.80 -6.51 -7.44
CA GLU A 55 9.23 -5.16 -7.45
C GLU A 55 9.85 -4.20 -8.49
N PRO A 56 11.20 -4.12 -8.65
CA PRO A 56 11.82 -3.26 -9.66
C PRO A 56 11.45 -3.56 -11.12
N LEU A 57 10.87 -4.72 -11.39
CA LEU A 57 10.43 -5.11 -12.74
C LEU A 57 8.96 -4.79 -13.01
N MET A 58 8.20 -4.37 -11.99
CA MET A 58 6.81 -4.00 -12.16
C MET A 58 6.67 -2.78 -13.08
N THR A 59 5.77 -2.89 -14.04
CA THR A 59 5.41 -1.80 -14.95
C THR A 59 4.26 -0.96 -14.39
N MET A 60 4.15 0.28 -14.85
CA MET A 60 3.02 1.15 -14.51
C MET A 60 1.68 0.48 -14.86
N THR A 61 1.58 -0.18 -16.02
CA THR A 61 0.34 -0.83 -16.47
C THR A 61 -0.09 -1.93 -15.50
N GLU A 62 0.83 -2.76 -15.03
CA GLU A 62 0.53 -3.83 -14.06
C GLU A 62 0.04 -3.26 -12.73
N VAL A 63 0.66 -2.18 -12.25
CA VAL A 63 0.25 -1.49 -11.02
C VAL A 63 -1.15 -0.87 -11.17
N VAL A 64 -1.40 -0.18 -12.28
CA VAL A 64 -2.72 0.43 -12.57
C VAL A 64 -3.81 -0.63 -12.70
N ASP A 65 -3.55 -1.74 -13.38
CA ASP A 65 -4.51 -2.83 -13.54
C ASP A 65 -4.84 -3.53 -12.21
N ALA A 66 -3.84 -3.74 -11.36
CA ALA A 66 -4.05 -4.28 -10.02
C ALA A 66 -4.87 -3.30 -9.17
N ALA A 67 -4.52 -2.02 -9.16
CA ALA A 67 -5.24 -0.98 -8.45
C ALA A 67 -6.71 -0.90 -8.88
N ARG A 68 -6.99 -0.89 -10.19
CA ARG A 68 -8.35 -0.85 -10.74
C ARG A 68 -9.21 -2.03 -10.30
N ARG A 69 -8.63 -3.25 -10.27
CA ARG A 69 -9.36 -4.43 -9.78
C ARG A 69 -9.69 -4.35 -8.29
N ILE A 70 -8.80 -3.77 -7.49
CA ILE A 70 -9.02 -3.59 -6.06
C ILE A 70 -10.08 -2.51 -5.82
N THR A 71 -9.94 -1.33 -6.43
CA THR A 71 -10.88 -0.22 -6.23
C THR A 71 -12.30 -0.55 -6.72
N ALA A 72 -12.43 -1.43 -7.71
CA ALA A 72 -13.72 -1.88 -8.21
C ALA A 72 -14.49 -2.80 -7.22
N CYS A 73 -13.84 -3.31 -6.17
CA CYS A 73 -14.45 -4.29 -5.28
C CYS A 73 -14.54 -3.87 -3.81
N VAL A 74 -14.04 -2.67 -3.44
CA VAL A 74 -14.07 -2.15 -2.08
C VAL A 74 -14.48 -0.68 -2.06
N ASP A 75 -15.18 -0.26 -1.00
CA ASP A 75 -15.62 1.11 -0.75
C ASP A 75 -14.78 1.79 0.35
N ILE A 76 -13.48 1.53 0.35
CA ILE A 76 -12.50 2.16 1.26
C ILE A 76 -11.30 2.68 0.46
N PRO A 77 -10.66 3.78 0.91
CA PRO A 77 -9.52 4.36 0.22
C PRO A 77 -8.37 3.38 0.00
N LEU A 78 -7.81 3.39 -1.20
CA LEU A 78 -6.60 2.66 -1.58
C LEU A 78 -5.42 3.63 -1.72
N ILE A 79 -4.30 3.35 -1.04
CA ILE A 79 -3.00 4.01 -1.21
C ILE A 79 -2.11 3.10 -2.06
N VAL A 80 -1.55 3.60 -3.15
CA VAL A 80 -0.74 2.80 -4.09
C VAL A 80 0.73 3.20 -4.07
N ASP A 81 1.60 2.20 -4.04
CA ASP A 81 3.03 2.35 -4.31
C ASP A 81 3.25 2.61 -5.82
N ALA A 82 3.54 3.83 -6.17
CA ALA A 82 3.87 4.24 -7.53
C ALA A 82 5.39 4.23 -7.81
N ALA A 83 6.16 3.49 -6.99
CA ALA A 83 7.61 3.39 -7.11
C ALA A 83 8.27 4.78 -7.25
N THR A 84 9.16 4.95 -8.20
CA THR A 84 9.83 6.25 -8.47
C THR A 84 8.99 7.20 -9.35
N GLY A 85 7.69 6.88 -9.58
CA GLY A 85 6.85 7.54 -10.57
C GLY A 85 7.08 7.06 -12.01
N PHE A 86 7.74 5.90 -12.17
CA PHE A 86 8.05 5.23 -13.43
C PHE A 86 8.92 6.05 -14.40
N GLY A 87 9.69 7.01 -13.87
CA GLY A 87 10.65 7.80 -14.65
C GLY A 87 10.80 9.23 -14.16
N GLU A 88 10.98 10.14 -15.11
CA GLU A 88 11.11 11.59 -14.90
C GLU A 88 9.77 12.27 -14.62
N PRO A 89 9.72 13.57 -14.29
CA PRO A 89 8.47 14.28 -13.96
C PRO A 89 7.33 14.09 -14.96
N LEU A 90 7.63 14.00 -16.25
CA LEU A 90 6.60 13.76 -17.28
C LEU A 90 5.94 12.37 -17.11
N HIS A 91 6.71 11.36 -16.73
CA HIS A 91 6.20 10.02 -16.45
C HIS A 91 5.38 10.00 -15.16
N VAL A 92 5.83 10.73 -14.13
CA VAL A 92 5.10 10.92 -12.87
C VAL A 92 3.71 11.53 -13.13
N MET A 93 3.62 12.56 -13.98
CA MET A 93 2.33 13.15 -14.36
C MET A 93 1.38 12.13 -15.00
N ARG A 94 1.90 11.26 -15.84
CA ARG A 94 1.09 10.19 -16.44
C ARG A 94 0.66 9.18 -15.38
N ALA A 95 1.56 8.73 -14.51
CA ALA A 95 1.26 7.79 -13.44
C ALA A 95 0.15 8.30 -12.50
N VAL A 96 0.21 9.58 -12.13
CA VAL A 96 -0.85 10.24 -11.33
C VAL A 96 -2.20 10.13 -12.03
N ARG A 97 -2.30 10.51 -13.29
CA ARG A 97 -3.56 10.49 -14.05
C ARG A 97 -4.14 9.08 -14.21
N GLU A 98 -3.29 8.10 -14.51
CA GLU A 98 -3.72 6.71 -14.69
C GLU A 98 -4.21 6.10 -13.36
N LEU A 99 -3.52 6.37 -12.24
CA LEU A 99 -3.90 5.88 -10.92
C LEU A 99 -5.14 6.61 -10.36
N GLU A 100 -5.25 7.93 -10.59
CA GLU A 100 -6.46 8.69 -10.28
C GLU A 100 -7.67 8.14 -11.04
N ALA A 101 -7.54 7.89 -12.34
CA ALA A 101 -8.58 7.28 -13.17
C ALA A 101 -8.91 5.83 -12.77
N ALA A 102 -8.00 5.14 -12.11
CA ALA A 102 -8.23 3.81 -11.54
C ALA A 102 -8.97 3.85 -10.19
N GLY A 103 -9.37 5.03 -9.68
CA GLY A 103 -10.11 5.18 -8.42
C GLY A 103 -9.23 5.13 -7.16
N VAL A 104 -7.92 5.28 -7.30
CA VAL A 104 -6.96 5.33 -6.18
C VAL A 104 -7.16 6.64 -5.40
N ALA A 105 -7.02 6.59 -4.08
CA ALA A 105 -7.19 7.76 -3.23
C ALA A 105 -5.88 8.53 -2.97
N ALA A 106 -4.76 7.83 -2.99
CA ALA A 106 -3.42 8.39 -2.82
C ALA A 106 -2.37 7.54 -3.48
N ILE A 107 -1.26 8.16 -3.86
CA ILE A 107 -0.05 7.44 -4.24
C ILE A 107 1.13 7.86 -3.38
N HIS A 108 2.09 6.98 -3.19
CA HIS A 108 3.42 7.40 -2.78
C HIS A 108 4.42 7.21 -3.92
N ILE A 109 5.30 8.20 -4.06
CA ILE A 109 6.43 8.20 -4.99
C ILE A 109 7.72 8.38 -4.20
N GLU A 110 8.77 7.68 -4.59
CA GLU A 110 10.05 7.66 -3.88
C GLU A 110 11.18 8.33 -4.67
N ASP A 111 12.19 8.80 -3.93
CA ASP A 111 13.37 9.48 -4.49
C ASP A 111 14.48 8.51 -4.95
N GLN A 112 14.17 7.25 -5.22
CA GLN A 112 15.10 6.33 -5.86
C GLN A 112 15.27 6.62 -7.36
N ILE A 113 16.43 6.23 -7.91
CA ILE A 113 16.67 6.32 -9.35
C ILE A 113 15.76 5.38 -10.16
N PHE A 114 15.44 5.76 -11.38
CA PHE A 114 14.76 4.89 -12.35
C PHE A 114 15.73 4.46 -13.48
N PRO A 115 15.75 3.17 -13.87
CA PRO A 115 15.00 2.02 -13.32
C PRO A 115 15.45 1.66 -11.91
N LYS A 116 14.48 1.30 -11.06
CA LYS A 116 14.72 0.87 -9.68
C LYS A 116 15.67 -0.32 -9.62
N ARG A 117 16.54 -0.38 -8.62
CA ARG A 117 17.58 -1.42 -8.51
C ARG A 117 17.17 -2.55 -7.58
N ALA A 118 17.37 -3.80 -8.03
CA ALA A 118 17.10 -4.99 -7.20
C ALA A 118 18.02 -5.08 -5.96
N HIS A 119 19.17 -4.43 -5.96
CA HIS A 119 20.08 -4.32 -4.81
C HIS A 119 19.42 -3.74 -3.56
N TYR A 120 18.39 -2.95 -3.72
CA TYR A 120 17.57 -2.46 -2.61
C TYR A 120 17.15 -3.56 -1.64
N HIS A 121 16.81 -4.75 -2.12
CA HIS A 121 16.35 -5.85 -1.28
C HIS A 121 17.48 -6.67 -0.64
N ARG A 122 18.71 -6.54 -1.10
CA ARG A 122 19.85 -7.31 -0.62
C ARG A 122 20.80 -6.51 0.25
N ASP A 123 21.34 -5.43 -0.29
CA ASP A 123 22.42 -4.68 0.34
C ASP A 123 21.94 -3.33 0.90
N TYR A 124 20.66 -3.01 0.71
CA TYR A 124 20.05 -1.72 1.05
C TYR A 124 20.85 -0.51 0.54
N ARG A 125 21.54 -0.70 -0.55
CA ARG A 125 22.20 0.39 -1.26
C ARG A 125 21.13 1.12 -2.06
N GLU A 126 20.63 2.19 -1.46
CA GLU A 126 19.72 3.06 -2.15
C GLU A 126 20.52 3.94 -3.11
N HIS A 127 20.01 4.03 -4.32
CA HIS A 127 20.47 5.00 -5.29
C HIS A 127 19.37 6.05 -5.40
N THR A 128 19.53 7.13 -4.66
CA THR A 128 18.58 8.23 -4.64
C THR A 128 18.95 9.26 -5.70
N VAL A 129 17.95 9.93 -6.24
CA VAL A 129 18.11 11.12 -7.07
C VAL A 129 18.44 12.33 -6.20
N SER A 130 18.83 13.45 -6.79
CA SER A 130 19.00 14.70 -6.05
C SER A 130 17.67 15.15 -5.41
N ALA A 131 17.76 15.93 -4.34
CA ALA A 131 16.56 16.47 -3.70
C ALA A 131 15.77 17.38 -4.65
N GLU A 132 16.46 18.13 -5.50
CA GLU A 132 15.89 19.03 -6.49
C GLU A 132 15.09 18.27 -7.56
N GLU A 133 15.63 17.13 -8.05
CA GLU A 133 14.91 16.26 -8.99
C GLU A 133 13.63 15.71 -8.37
N MET A 134 13.69 15.26 -7.11
CA MET A 134 12.49 14.77 -6.43
C MET A 134 11.49 15.89 -6.13
N VAL A 135 11.94 17.10 -5.79
CA VAL A 135 11.08 18.29 -5.66
C VAL A 135 10.30 18.53 -6.95
N ASP A 136 10.95 18.43 -8.10
CA ASP A 136 10.26 18.57 -9.39
C ASP A 136 9.25 17.45 -9.61
N LYS A 137 9.59 16.19 -9.30
CA LYS A 137 8.64 15.06 -9.38
C LYS A 137 7.40 15.33 -8.50
N VAL A 138 7.57 15.77 -7.26
CA VAL A 138 6.45 16.10 -6.36
C VAL A 138 5.60 17.24 -6.91
N ARG A 139 6.24 18.33 -7.35
CA ARG A 139 5.54 19.49 -7.92
C ARG A 139 4.67 19.11 -9.12
N PHE A 140 5.25 18.33 -10.05
CA PHE A 140 4.52 17.89 -11.23
C PHE A 140 3.47 16.80 -10.93
N ALA A 141 3.68 15.97 -9.91
CA ALA A 141 2.63 15.07 -9.41
C ALA A 141 1.41 15.85 -8.90
N VAL A 142 1.64 16.86 -8.07
CA VAL A 142 0.58 17.76 -7.57
C VAL A 142 -0.13 18.49 -8.69
N GLN A 143 0.60 18.97 -9.69
CA GLN A 143 0.02 19.66 -10.85
C GLN A 143 -0.80 18.72 -11.75
N ALA A 144 -0.44 17.44 -11.80
CA ALA A 144 -1.07 16.47 -12.72
C ALA A 144 -2.44 15.98 -12.26
N ARG A 145 -2.72 16.02 -10.95
CA ARG A 145 -4.01 15.57 -10.39
C ARG A 145 -5.15 16.45 -10.86
N SER A 146 -6.27 15.84 -11.22
CA SER A 146 -7.51 16.54 -11.56
C SER A 146 -8.43 16.69 -10.35
N ASP A 147 -8.36 15.76 -9.41
CA ASP A 147 -9.05 15.83 -8.13
C ASP A 147 -8.12 16.43 -7.07
N PRO A 148 -8.46 17.61 -6.50
CA PRO A 148 -7.63 18.22 -5.45
C PRO A 148 -7.51 17.36 -4.18
N ASP A 149 -8.43 16.43 -3.96
CA ASP A 149 -8.41 15.51 -2.84
C ASP A 149 -7.48 14.31 -3.08
N PHE A 150 -7.09 14.01 -4.32
CA PHE A 150 -6.11 12.96 -4.61
C PHE A 150 -4.79 13.28 -3.91
N ALA A 151 -4.34 12.41 -2.99
CA ALA A 151 -3.20 12.72 -2.15
C ALA A 151 -1.86 12.24 -2.74
N ILE A 152 -0.86 13.10 -2.67
CA ILE A 152 0.52 12.79 -3.03
C ILE A 152 1.35 12.62 -1.76
N ILE A 153 1.89 11.42 -1.56
CA ILE A 153 2.78 11.08 -0.46
C ILE A 153 4.20 11.04 -1.02
N ALA A 154 5.06 11.94 -0.58
CA ALA A 154 6.46 11.88 -0.97
C ALA A 154 7.23 10.93 -0.05
N ARG A 155 7.95 9.97 -0.63
CA ARG A 155 8.78 9.03 0.11
C ARG A 155 10.24 9.34 -0.08
N THR A 156 11.02 9.34 1.02
CA THR A 156 12.48 9.35 0.94
C THR A 156 13.09 8.13 1.60
N ASP A 157 14.01 7.52 0.90
CA ASP A 157 14.79 6.37 1.38
C ASP A 157 16.18 6.75 1.91
N THR A 158 16.53 8.05 1.87
CA THR A 158 17.87 8.56 2.23
C THR A 158 18.27 8.38 3.68
N MET A 159 17.30 8.20 4.60
CA MET A 159 17.64 7.99 6.02
C MET A 159 18.58 6.81 6.27
N ARG A 160 18.56 5.81 5.39
CA ARG A 160 19.40 4.61 5.52
C ARG A 160 20.82 4.82 5.05
N THR A 161 21.03 5.64 4.02
CA THR A 161 22.32 5.81 3.34
C THR A 161 22.99 7.13 3.65
N GLU A 162 22.20 8.19 3.88
CA GLU A 162 22.68 9.55 4.09
C GLU A 162 22.36 10.06 5.52
N GLY A 163 21.58 9.29 6.28
CA GLY A 163 21.27 9.56 7.68
C GLY A 163 19.99 10.34 7.90
N TYR A 164 19.63 10.45 9.18
CA TYR A 164 18.36 11.04 9.63
C TYR A 164 18.19 12.51 9.19
N GLU A 165 19.21 13.32 9.37
CA GLU A 165 19.14 14.76 9.11
C GLU A 165 18.87 15.06 7.61
N GLU A 166 19.47 14.28 6.70
CA GLU A 166 19.19 14.41 5.28
C GLU A 166 17.76 13.96 4.95
N GLY A 167 17.28 12.87 5.54
CA GLY A 167 15.89 12.45 5.36
C GLY A 167 14.89 13.51 5.81
N ILE A 168 15.10 14.17 6.94
CA ILE A 168 14.25 15.28 7.43
C ILE A 168 14.37 16.51 6.53
N ARG A 169 15.58 16.85 6.08
CA ARG A 169 15.78 17.96 5.14
C ARG A 169 14.96 17.74 3.87
N ARG A 170 15.03 16.55 3.27
CA ARG A 170 14.25 16.19 2.08
C ARG A 170 12.75 16.19 2.36
N ALA A 171 12.32 15.64 3.49
CA ALA A 171 10.91 15.66 3.90
C ALA A 171 10.31 17.07 3.91
N ARG A 172 11.05 18.05 4.42
CA ARG A 172 10.64 19.47 4.41
C ARG A 172 10.55 20.04 2.99
N LEU A 173 11.55 19.78 2.16
CA LEU A 173 11.54 20.23 0.76
C LEU A 173 10.36 19.63 -0.04
N TYR A 174 10.05 18.36 0.20
CA TYR A 174 8.92 17.70 -0.47
C TYR A 174 7.57 18.22 0.01
N ALA A 175 7.44 18.54 1.29
CA ALA A 175 6.27 19.22 1.84
C ALA A 175 6.10 20.62 1.23
N GLU A 176 7.18 21.40 1.12
CA GLU A 176 7.18 22.73 0.46
C GLU A 176 6.85 22.63 -1.04
N ALA A 177 7.21 21.53 -1.69
CA ALA A 177 6.84 21.26 -3.08
C ALA A 177 5.36 20.87 -3.26
N GLY A 178 4.61 20.65 -2.17
CA GLY A 178 3.18 20.40 -2.16
C GLY A 178 2.80 18.94 -1.87
N ALA A 179 3.71 18.10 -1.38
CA ALA A 179 3.35 16.78 -0.89
C ALA A 179 2.35 16.90 0.28
N ASP A 180 1.28 16.12 0.22
CA ASP A 180 0.23 16.13 1.25
C ASP A 180 0.66 15.40 2.53
N MET A 181 1.54 14.42 2.39
CA MET A 181 2.12 13.61 3.46
C MET A 181 3.52 13.18 3.05
N VAL A 182 4.32 12.74 4.04
CA VAL A 182 5.65 12.19 3.79
C VAL A 182 5.80 10.81 4.41
N MET A 183 6.48 9.91 3.70
CA MET A 183 6.84 8.57 4.15
C MET A 183 8.33 8.51 4.43
N LEU A 184 8.70 8.16 5.67
CA LEU A 184 10.08 8.11 6.15
C LEU A 184 10.43 6.72 6.70
N PHE A 185 11.74 6.43 6.71
CA PHE A 185 12.29 5.16 7.19
C PHE A 185 13.29 5.37 8.33
N PRO A 186 12.86 5.86 9.51
CA PRO A 186 13.77 6.01 10.64
C PRO A 186 14.38 4.67 11.04
N ASN A 187 15.67 4.68 11.34
CA ASN A 187 16.44 3.47 11.66
C ASN A 187 16.34 3.09 13.14
N THR A 188 16.08 4.07 14.01
CA THR A 188 16.06 3.91 15.46
C THR A 188 14.75 4.40 16.07
N ALA A 189 14.49 3.99 17.32
CA ALA A 189 13.32 4.45 18.07
C ALA A 189 13.39 5.97 18.36
N GLU A 190 14.59 6.51 18.57
CA GLU A 190 14.80 7.94 18.76
C GLU A 190 14.45 8.74 17.52
N GLU A 191 14.95 8.33 16.36
CA GLU A 191 14.62 8.94 15.07
C GLU A 191 13.11 8.87 14.79
N ALA A 192 12.46 7.72 15.05
CA ALA A 192 11.04 7.57 14.90
C ALA A 192 10.23 8.54 15.77
N ALA A 193 10.68 8.76 17.02
CA ALA A 193 10.02 9.69 17.95
C ALA A 193 10.28 11.17 17.65
N ARG A 194 11.36 11.49 16.93
CA ARG A 194 11.69 12.86 16.50
C ARG A 194 10.94 13.27 15.23
N ALA A 195 10.85 12.38 14.24
CA ALA A 195 10.38 12.69 12.89
C ALA A 195 9.02 13.43 12.83
N PRO A 196 7.96 13.03 13.58
CA PRO A 196 6.68 13.75 13.54
C PRO A 196 6.72 15.17 14.10
N LYS A 197 7.73 15.49 14.92
CA LYS A 197 7.90 16.83 15.48
C LYS A 197 8.68 17.77 14.55
N GLU A 198 9.40 17.20 13.60
CA GLU A 198 10.33 17.90 12.72
C GLU A 198 9.83 18.02 11.27
N CYS A 199 8.81 17.24 10.90
CA CYS A 199 8.18 17.30 9.59
C CYS A 199 6.89 18.16 9.63
N PRO A 200 6.68 19.06 8.68
CA PRO A 200 5.55 19.99 8.71
C PRO A 200 4.22 19.39 8.24
N VAL A 201 4.23 18.17 7.69
CA VAL A 201 3.04 17.46 7.19
C VAL A 201 2.88 16.10 7.87
N PRO A 202 1.68 15.48 7.83
CA PRO A 202 1.45 14.17 8.43
C PRO A 202 2.40 13.11 7.88
N LEU A 203 2.86 12.22 8.76
CA LEU A 203 3.80 11.16 8.41
C LEU A 203 3.14 9.80 8.29
N VAL A 204 3.63 9.04 7.31
CA VAL A 204 3.36 7.62 7.13
C VAL A 204 4.53 6.82 7.70
N TYR A 205 4.25 5.90 8.63
CA TYR A 205 5.22 4.93 9.11
C TYR A 205 5.04 3.60 8.40
N VAL A 206 6.10 3.09 7.80
CA VAL A 206 6.09 1.77 7.17
C VAL A 206 6.45 0.71 8.21
N ASN A 207 5.43 0.04 8.73
CA ASN A 207 5.60 -1.12 9.58
C ASN A 207 5.89 -2.34 8.69
N SER A 208 7.05 -2.95 8.86
CA SER A 208 7.47 -4.07 8.02
C SER A 208 7.99 -5.19 8.89
N SER A 209 7.13 -6.17 9.18
CA SER A 209 7.52 -7.39 9.86
C SER A 209 8.59 -8.13 9.05
N GLY A 210 9.62 -8.61 9.72
CA GLY A 210 10.72 -9.32 9.05
C GLY A 210 11.66 -8.42 8.23
N ASN A 211 11.66 -7.09 8.45
CA ASN A 211 12.66 -6.24 7.83
C ASN A 211 14.08 -6.65 8.25
N ARG A 212 15.03 -6.60 7.31
CA ARG A 212 16.39 -7.13 7.51
C ARG A 212 17.34 -6.14 8.17
N VAL A 213 16.95 -4.89 8.32
CA VAL A 213 17.79 -3.81 8.87
C VAL A 213 17.52 -3.52 10.34
N GLY A 214 16.65 -4.30 10.99
CA GLY A 214 16.34 -4.13 12.41
C GLY A 214 15.58 -2.84 12.74
N ARG A 215 14.90 -2.22 11.76
CA ARG A 215 14.03 -1.07 12.04
C ARG A 215 12.92 -1.47 13.02
N PRO A 216 12.57 -0.58 13.96
CA PRO A 216 11.52 -0.84 14.91
C PRO A 216 10.18 -1.18 14.22
N VAL A 217 9.49 -2.18 14.75
CA VAL A 217 8.09 -2.50 14.43
C VAL A 217 7.27 -2.13 15.65
N TYR A 218 6.24 -1.32 15.45
CA TYR A 218 5.45 -0.74 16.54
C TYR A 218 4.02 -1.23 16.56
N PRO A 219 3.42 -1.38 17.75
CA PRO A 219 1.96 -1.39 17.88
C PRO A 219 1.37 -0.07 17.38
N VAL A 220 0.14 -0.14 16.86
CA VAL A 220 -0.57 1.02 16.30
C VAL A 220 -0.68 2.17 17.32
N GLN A 221 -1.01 1.83 18.58
CA GLN A 221 -1.15 2.79 19.67
C GLN A 221 0.16 3.55 19.98
N GLU A 222 1.28 2.89 19.80
CA GLU A 222 2.57 3.53 20.01
C GLU A 222 2.91 4.50 18.88
N LEU A 223 2.63 4.14 17.63
CA LEU A 223 2.80 5.07 16.49
C LEU A 223 1.90 6.29 16.62
N GLU A 224 0.66 6.11 17.07
CA GLU A 224 -0.25 7.21 17.35
C GLU A 224 0.30 8.14 18.45
N ARG A 225 0.79 7.58 19.56
CA ARG A 225 1.41 8.32 20.67
C ARG A 225 2.66 9.09 20.23
N ILE A 226 3.44 8.55 19.32
CA ILE A 226 4.62 9.19 18.75
C ILE A 226 4.20 10.37 17.83
N GLY A 227 3.06 10.26 17.14
CA GLY A 227 2.53 11.33 16.29
C GLY A 227 2.50 11.01 14.79
N TYR A 228 2.63 9.74 14.39
CA TYR A 228 2.38 9.32 13.02
C TYR A 228 0.88 9.32 12.72
N LYS A 229 0.54 9.49 11.44
CA LYS A 229 -0.85 9.53 10.99
C LYS A 229 -1.31 8.24 10.32
N ILE A 230 -0.43 7.60 9.57
CA ILE A 230 -0.72 6.34 8.88
C ILE A 230 0.29 5.28 9.31
N ASN A 231 -0.21 4.14 9.76
CA ASN A 231 0.53 2.89 9.86
C ASN A 231 0.35 2.10 8.56
N TYR A 232 1.35 2.09 7.71
CA TYR A 232 1.39 1.31 6.49
C TYR A 232 2.00 -0.07 6.80
N ASP A 233 1.17 -1.11 6.93
CA ASP A 233 1.66 -2.48 7.10
C ASP A 233 2.03 -3.06 5.73
N ALA A 234 3.32 -3.04 5.43
CA ALA A 234 3.80 -3.27 4.07
C ALA A 234 3.76 -4.72 3.59
N ILE A 235 3.77 -5.72 4.48
CA ILE A 235 4.06 -7.09 4.06
C ILE A 235 3.36 -8.21 4.84
N SER A 236 2.69 -7.93 5.95
CA SER A 236 2.17 -8.99 6.85
C SER A 236 1.19 -9.91 6.14
N VAL A 237 0.29 -9.38 5.29
CA VAL A 237 -0.67 -10.18 4.51
C VAL A 237 0.06 -11.13 3.54
N THR A 238 1.10 -10.63 2.85
CA THR A 238 1.92 -11.45 1.92
C THR A 238 2.66 -12.56 2.66
N ILE A 239 3.27 -12.25 3.82
CA ILE A 239 3.96 -13.24 4.66
C ILE A 239 2.97 -14.32 5.13
N ALA A 240 1.81 -13.91 5.64
CA ALA A 240 0.79 -14.86 6.12
C ALA A 240 0.33 -15.79 5.01
N SER A 241 0.04 -15.25 3.82
CA SER A 241 -0.35 -16.02 2.63
C SER A 241 0.73 -17.01 2.21
N PHE A 242 1.99 -16.58 2.17
CA PHE A 242 3.13 -17.45 1.84
C PHE A 242 3.30 -18.58 2.83
N LEU A 243 3.25 -18.30 4.13
CA LEU A 243 3.41 -19.30 5.18
C LEU A 243 2.29 -20.33 5.15
N ALA A 244 1.04 -19.90 5.06
CA ALA A 244 -0.12 -20.78 5.02
C ALA A 244 -0.11 -21.68 3.77
N THR A 245 0.11 -21.10 2.60
CA THR A 245 0.16 -21.81 1.33
C THR A 245 1.32 -22.82 1.29
N SER A 246 2.51 -22.40 1.72
CA SER A 246 3.70 -23.26 1.74
C SER A 246 3.51 -24.48 2.67
N LYS A 247 2.92 -24.25 3.86
CA LYS A 247 2.60 -25.32 4.81
C LYS A 247 1.62 -26.31 4.21
N LEU A 248 0.51 -25.83 3.67
CA LEU A 248 -0.55 -26.64 3.08
C LEU A 248 -0.03 -27.50 1.93
N LEU A 249 0.70 -26.91 0.98
CA LEU A 249 1.23 -27.62 -0.19
C LEU A 249 2.28 -28.67 0.20
N ARG A 250 3.12 -28.41 1.20
CA ARG A 250 4.07 -29.39 1.74
C ARG A 250 3.34 -30.56 2.35
N THR A 251 2.36 -30.31 3.23
CA THR A 251 1.54 -31.39 3.86
C THR A 251 0.85 -32.21 2.81
N LEU A 252 0.21 -31.61 1.81
CA LEU A 252 -0.46 -32.32 0.71
C LEU A 252 0.52 -33.21 -0.08
N LYS A 253 1.72 -32.69 -0.38
CA LYS A 253 2.75 -33.47 -1.11
C LYS A 253 3.25 -34.67 -0.30
N GLU A 254 3.43 -34.51 1.01
CA GLU A 254 4.01 -35.53 1.89
C GLU A 254 2.99 -36.62 2.28
N THR A 255 1.72 -36.26 2.48
CA THR A 255 0.71 -37.15 3.06
C THR A 255 -0.42 -37.51 2.11
N GLY A 256 -0.56 -36.82 0.98
CA GLY A 256 -1.71 -36.94 0.05
C GLY A 256 -2.99 -36.25 0.53
N LEU A 257 -2.97 -35.58 1.67
CA LEU A 257 -4.09 -34.84 2.25
C LEU A 257 -3.66 -33.42 2.63
N THR A 258 -4.59 -32.46 2.60
CA THR A 258 -4.30 -31.06 2.92
C THR A 258 -4.00 -30.81 4.40
N GLY A 259 -4.49 -31.70 5.28
CA GLY A 259 -4.39 -31.53 6.74
C GLY A 259 -5.27 -30.40 7.30
N LEU A 260 -6.18 -29.85 6.48
CA LEU A 260 -7.17 -28.87 6.96
C LEU A 260 -8.22 -29.60 7.83
N ASP A 261 -8.60 -28.95 8.92
CA ASP A 261 -9.76 -29.43 9.70
C ASP A 261 -11.03 -29.26 8.85
N PRO A 262 -11.89 -30.29 8.75
CA PRO A 262 -13.08 -30.23 7.90
C PRO A 262 -14.07 -29.13 8.29
N ALA A 263 -14.24 -28.87 9.59
CA ALA A 263 -15.17 -27.82 10.06
C ALA A 263 -14.61 -26.40 9.76
N GLU A 264 -13.31 -26.20 9.97
CA GLU A 264 -12.64 -24.95 9.60
C GLU A 264 -12.68 -24.71 8.07
N ALA A 265 -12.49 -25.76 7.27
CA ALA A 265 -12.55 -25.67 5.82
C ALA A 265 -13.95 -25.30 5.31
N ILE A 266 -15.02 -25.86 5.90
CA ILE A 266 -16.41 -25.49 5.59
C ILE A 266 -16.66 -24.02 5.95
N ALA A 267 -16.26 -23.58 7.14
CA ALA A 267 -16.43 -22.21 7.58
C ALA A 267 -15.66 -21.22 6.70
N ALA A 268 -14.41 -21.56 6.35
CA ALA A 268 -13.58 -20.74 5.46
C ALA A 268 -14.18 -20.64 4.06
N ARG A 269 -14.70 -21.74 3.50
CA ARG A 269 -15.37 -21.75 2.21
C ARG A 269 -16.60 -20.82 2.23
N LYS A 270 -17.44 -20.93 3.25
CA LYS A 270 -18.58 -20.01 3.41
C LYS A 270 -18.11 -18.55 3.50
N GLY A 271 -17.07 -18.27 4.28
CA GLY A 271 -16.50 -16.93 4.36
C GLY A 271 -16.01 -16.40 3.01
N ILE A 272 -15.44 -17.24 2.15
CA ILE A 272 -15.07 -16.86 0.77
C ILE A 272 -16.31 -16.54 -0.04
N GLU A 273 -17.33 -17.39 -0.01
CA GLU A 273 -18.61 -17.22 -0.72
C GLU A 273 -19.30 -15.92 -0.31
N ASP A 274 -19.35 -15.61 0.99
CA ASP A 274 -19.87 -14.36 1.52
C ASP A 274 -19.05 -13.15 1.03
N THR A 275 -17.71 -13.29 1.02
CA THR A 275 -16.80 -12.22 0.58
C THR A 275 -16.97 -11.87 -0.90
N ILE A 276 -17.26 -12.85 -1.75
CA ILE A 276 -17.49 -12.62 -3.20
C ILE A 276 -18.95 -12.29 -3.53
N GLY A 277 -19.87 -12.30 -2.56
CA GLY A 277 -21.27 -11.93 -2.73
C GLY A 277 -22.12 -12.99 -3.44
N LEU A 278 -21.81 -14.27 -3.25
CA LEU A 278 -22.42 -15.36 -4.00
C LEU A 278 -23.94 -15.48 -3.76
N GLU A 279 -24.44 -15.17 -2.57
CA GLU A 279 -25.88 -15.17 -2.25
C GLU A 279 -26.67 -14.15 -3.09
N GLU A 280 -26.09 -12.99 -3.39
CA GLU A 280 -26.71 -11.99 -4.28
C GLU A 280 -26.84 -12.52 -5.69
N HIS A 281 -25.86 -13.31 -6.17
CA HIS A 281 -25.92 -13.92 -7.49
C HIS A 281 -27.01 -15.00 -7.55
N TYR A 282 -27.15 -15.84 -6.54
CA TYR A 282 -28.23 -16.81 -6.46
C TYR A 282 -29.62 -16.14 -6.47
N ALA A 283 -29.79 -15.07 -5.71
CA ALA A 283 -31.05 -14.34 -5.70
C ALA A 283 -31.42 -13.73 -7.06
N VAL A 284 -30.44 -13.33 -7.87
CA VAL A 284 -30.64 -12.87 -9.25
C VAL A 284 -31.04 -14.02 -10.16
N GLU A 285 -30.35 -15.16 -10.08
CA GLU A 285 -30.62 -16.35 -10.91
C GLU A 285 -32.02 -16.91 -10.62
N GLU A 286 -32.43 -17.03 -9.39
CA GLU A 286 -33.78 -17.47 -8.97
C GLU A 286 -34.89 -16.57 -9.52
N GLN A 287 -34.63 -15.26 -9.66
CA GLN A 287 -35.59 -14.31 -10.21
C GLN A 287 -35.57 -14.25 -11.74
N THR A 288 -34.60 -14.86 -12.39
CA THR A 288 -34.40 -14.74 -13.84
C THR A 288 -34.37 -16.09 -14.56
N VAL A 289 -33.21 -16.72 -14.61
CA VAL A 289 -32.96 -17.92 -15.43
C VAL A 289 -33.44 -19.24 -14.79
N GLU A 290 -33.56 -19.27 -13.46
CA GLU A 290 -33.97 -20.45 -12.68
C GLU A 290 -35.35 -20.26 -12.03
N ARG A 291 -36.26 -19.56 -12.65
CA ARG A 291 -37.63 -19.38 -12.14
C ARG A 291 -38.35 -20.73 -12.03
N PRO A 292 -38.97 -21.05 -10.86
CA PRO A 292 -39.78 -22.24 -10.74
C PRO A 292 -40.91 -22.23 -11.78
N GLY A 293 -40.90 -23.09 -12.76
CA GLY A 293 -41.94 -23.27 -13.78
C GLY A 293 -41.66 -22.64 -15.15
N GLY A 294 -40.38 -22.35 -15.47
CA GLY A 294 -39.92 -22.02 -16.83
C GLY A 294 -39.67 -23.28 -17.66
#